data_934b9f4137af09656978842b9a4120a7
#
_entry.id   934b9f4137af09656978842b9a4120a7
#
_cell.length_a   1.000
_cell.length_b   1.000
_cell.length_c   1.000
_cell.angle_alpha   90.00
_cell.angle_beta   90.00
_cell.angle_gamma   90.00
#
_symmetry.space_group_name_H-M   'P 1'
#
loop_
_entity.id
_entity.type
_entity.pdbx_description
1 polymer ?
#
loop_
_entity_poly.entity_id
_entity_poly.type
_entity_poly.pdbx_seq_one_letter_code
_entity_poly.pdbx_strand_id
1 'polypeptide(L)'
;VNTDEICAAIKDTYDECRSIVEPSGAMALAGIKKYIEKHELIGQNIVSIVCGANMNFDRLRYIAERTELGERKEAIFAVTIPEKKGSFLNFCRALQGRNITEFNYRASDASAAQVFVGISLKGGEKERHDIFEALKTQFDVDDLSDDEVAKLHIRYLIGGHADLENERLFRVEFPERPGALLMFLERLGPTHNITLFHYRNHGAAEGRVLVGLEASDAKQNPDGLIETLESIS
;
A
#
# COMPACT_ATOMS: atom_id res chain seq x y z
N VAL A 1 21.47 0.50 -14.28
CA VAL A 1 20.49 1.03 -13.31
C VAL A 1 19.15 1.17 -13.99
N ASN A 2 18.09 0.95 -13.23
CA ASN A 2 16.70 1.13 -13.68
C ASN A 2 16.09 2.42 -13.11
N THR A 3 14.86 2.73 -13.52
CA THR A 3 14.18 3.96 -13.09
C THR A 3 13.96 4.01 -11.58
N ASP A 4 13.65 2.90 -10.93
CA ASP A 4 13.38 2.84 -9.50
C ASP A 4 14.67 3.07 -8.70
N GLU A 5 15.79 2.49 -9.13
CA GLU A 5 17.12 2.74 -8.54
C GLU A 5 17.53 4.23 -8.66
N ILE A 6 17.17 4.89 -9.77
CA ILE A 6 17.42 6.33 -9.94
C ILE A 6 16.53 7.15 -9.02
N CYS A 7 15.24 6.82 -8.90
CA CYS A 7 14.32 7.50 -7.98
C CYS A 7 14.78 7.36 -6.52
N ALA A 8 15.23 6.17 -6.12
CA ALA A 8 15.82 5.96 -4.80
C ALA A 8 17.08 6.83 -4.58
N ALA A 9 17.94 6.96 -5.57
CA ALA A 9 19.13 7.81 -5.48
C ALA A 9 18.80 9.31 -5.39
N ILE A 10 17.71 9.78 -6.01
CA ILE A 10 17.22 11.15 -5.84
C ILE A 10 16.78 11.37 -4.39
N LYS A 11 16.05 10.42 -3.82
CA LYS A 11 15.64 10.48 -2.40
C LYS A 11 16.85 10.49 -1.47
N ASP A 12 17.81 9.60 -1.66
CA ASP A 12 19.03 9.57 -0.84
C ASP A 12 19.74 10.92 -0.87
N THR A 13 19.87 11.52 -2.05
CA THR A 13 20.49 12.86 -2.18
C THR A 13 19.70 13.91 -1.40
N TYR A 14 18.36 13.84 -1.45
CA TYR A 14 17.52 14.74 -0.68
C TYR A 14 17.67 14.52 0.83
N ASP A 15 17.66 13.27 1.28
CA ASP A 15 17.74 12.93 2.70
C ASP A 15 19.10 13.36 3.30
N GLU A 16 20.19 13.20 2.54
CA GLU A 16 21.55 13.56 3.01
C GLU A 16 21.88 15.05 2.84
N CYS A 17 21.49 15.66 1.72
CA CYS A 17 21.95 16.99 1.34
C CYS A 17 20.84 18.04 1.31
N ARG A 18 19.57 17.64 1.45
CA ARG A 18 18.37 18.50 1.25
C ARG A 18 18.33 19.18 -0.13
N SER A 19 18.92 18.52 -1.12
CA SER A 19 18.96 18.98 -2.51
C SER A 19 18.22 18.02 -3.42
N ILE A 20 17.42 18.56 -4.34
CA ILE A 20 16.73 17.77 -5.36
C ILE A 20 17.55 17.82 -6.64
N VAL A 21 17.91 16.65 -7.14
CA VAL A 21 18.66 16.49 -8.39
C VAL A 21 17.79 15.87 -9.48
N GLU A 22 18.05 16.20 -10.72
CA GLU A 22 17.37 15.56 -11.84
C GLU A 22 17.75 14.09 -11.99
N PRO A 23 16.94 13.26 -12.66
CA PRO A 23 17.22 11.82 -12.83
C PRO A 23 18.59 11.52 -13.44
N SER A 24 19.04 12.32 -14.43
CA SER A 24 20.37 12.16 -15.03
C SER A 24 21.50 12.42 -14.03
N GLY A 25 21.33 13.39 -13.13
CA GLY A 25 22.29 13.67 -12.08
C GLY A 25 22.37 12.57 -11.01
N ALA A 26 21.24 11.94 -10.68
CA ALA A 26 21.17 10.84 -9.71
C ALA A 26 21.64 9.50 -10.27
N MET A 27 21.71 9.34 -11.59
CA MET A 27 22.08 8.08 -12.25
C MET A 27 23.47 7.58 -11.82
N ALA A 28 24.42 8.50 -11.63
CA ALA A 28 25.77 8.17 -11.20
C ALA A 28 25.77 7.61 -9.78
N LEU A 29 24.99 8.20 -8.85
CA LEU A 29 24.85 7.69 -7.49
C LEU A 29 24.17 6.31 -7.47
N ALA A 30 23.10 6.11 -8.22
CA ALA A 30 22.48 4.80 -8.37
C ALA A 30 23.46 3.74 -8.90
N GLY A 31 24.28 4.11 -9.89
CA GLY A 31 25.35 3.25 -10.44
C GLY A 31 26.41 2.89 -9.41
N ILE A 32 26.84 3.84 -8.58
CA ILE A 32 27.80 3.60 -7.50
C ILE A 32 27.24 2.64 -6.46
N LYS A 33 26.01 2.84 -6.00
CA LYS A 33 25.36 1.92 -5.04
C LYS A 33 25.39 0.49 -5.57
N LYS A 34 24.97 0.28 -6.80
CA LYS A 34 24.97 -1.03 -7.45
C LYS A 34 26.37 -1.60 -7.65
N TYR A 35 27.35 -0.76 -7.96
CA TYR A 35 28.75 -1.15 -8.10
C TYR A 35 29.35 -1.60 -6.77
N ILE A 36 29.12 -0.87 -5.69
CA ILE A 36 29.54 -1.23 -4.33
C ILE A 36 28.96 -2.57 -3.91
N GLU A 37 27.66 -2.75 -4.10
CA GLU A 37 26.97 -4.00 -3.77
C GLU A 37 27.55 -5.18 -4.58
N LYS A 38 27.67 -5.02 -5.90
CA LYS A 38 28.17 -6.07 -6.78
C LYS A 38 29.61 -6.50 -6.47
N HIS A 39 30.45 -5.58 -6.02
CA HIS A 39 31.87 -5.82 -5.76
C HIS A 39 32.23 -5.91 -4.28
N GLU A 40 31.21 -5.89 -3.40
CA GLU A 40 31.35 -5.98 -1.92
C GLU A 40 32.40 -5.01 -1.37
N LEU A 41 32.39 -3.77 -1.89
CA LEU A 41 33.38 -2.76 -1.51
C LEU A 41 33.14 -2.24 -0.10
N ILE A 42 34.14 -2.28 0.76
CA ILE A 42 34.09 -1.79 2.13
C ILE A 42 35.24 -0.79 2.36
N GLY A 43 34.94 0.33 2.99
CA GLY A 43 35.96 1.30 3.40
C GLY A 43 36.61 2.09 2.25
N GLN A 44 35.99 2.13 1.09
CA GLN A 44 36.48 2.87 -0.08
C GLN A 44 35.90 4.28 -0.13
N ASN A 45 36.72 5.24 -0.57
CA ASN A 45 36.24 6.58 -0.91
C ASN A 45 35.89 6.62 -2.40
N ILE A 46 34.62 6.81 -2.70
CA ILE A 46 34.11 6.86 -4.07
C ILE A 46 33.52 8.25 -4.29
N VAL A 47 33.90 8.91 -5.38
CA VAL A 47 33.43 10.24 -5.73
C VAL A 47 32.56 10.17 -6.98
N SER A 48 31.43 10.87 -6.93
CA SER A 48 30.49 11.01 -8.03
C SER A 48 30.16 12.48 -8.27
N ILE A 49 29.92 12.83 -9.52
CA ILE A 49 29.42 14.15 -9.87
C ILE A 49 27.90 14.09 -9.91
N VAL A 50 27.27 14.80 -9.01
CA VAL A 50 25.83 15.02 -8.98
C VAL A 50 25.55 16.36 -9.66
N CYS A 51 24.83 16.35 -10.78
CA CYS A 51 24.56 17.54 -11.57
C CYS A 51 23.12 17.61 -12.03
N GLY A 52 22.68 18.83 -12.34
CA GLY A 52 21.37 19.10 -12.92
C GLY A 52 20.24 19.20 -11.90
N ALA A 53 19.34 20.14 -12.17
CA ALA A 53 18.14 20.39 -11.38
C ALA A 53 16.90 20.60 -12.27
N ASN A 54 16.91 20.07 -13.49
CA ASN A 54 15.80 20.15 -14.41
C ASN A 54 14.66 19.22 -13.98
N MET A 55 13.96 19.62 -12.92
CA MET A 55 12.89 18.89 -12.27
C MET A 55 11.65 19.76 -12.15
N ASN A 56 10.52 19.28 -12.60
CA ASN A 56 9.23 19.91 -12.31
C ASN A 56 8.54 19.24 -11.10
N PHE A 57 7.58 19.94 -10.51
CA PHE A 57 6.91 19.49 -9.28
C PHE A 57 6.10 18.20 -9.48
N ASP A 58 5.53 18.00 -10.66
CA ASP A 58 4.76 16.78 -10.97
C ASP A 58 5.66 15.53 -10.97
N ARG A 59 6.92 15.69 -11.40
CA ARG A 59 7.90 14.59 -11.35
C ARG A 59 8.31 14.21 -9.93
N LEU A 60 8.29 15.15 -8.98
CA LEU A 60 8.59 14.83 -7.57
C LEU A 60 7.58 13.84 -7.00
N ARG A 61 6.31 13.98 -7.34
CA ARG A 61 5.29 13.04 -6.94
C ARG A 61 5.58 11.64 -7.51
N TYR A 62 5.87 11.56 -8.79
CA TYR A 62 6.21 10.30 -9.45
C TYR A 62 7.46 9.64 -8.80
N ILE A 63 8.49 10.43 -8.49
CA ILE A 63 9.69 9.95 -7.82
C ILE A 63 9.37 9.43 -6.43
N ALA A 64 8.59 10.16 -5.63
CA ALA A 64 8.20 9.73 -4.30
C ALA A 64 7.44 8.40 -4.34
N GLU A 65 6.51 8.22 -5.28
CA GLU A 65 5.75 6.98 -5.44
C GLU A 65 6.66 5.80 -5.87
N ARG A 66 7.67 6.04 -6.72
CA ARG A 66 8.58 4.99 -7.21
C ARG A 66 9.75 4.68 -6.28
N THR A 67 10.10 5.60 -5.41
CA THR A 67 11.26 5.43 -4.52
C THR A 67 11.08 4.26 -3.57
N GLU A 68 9.90 4.11 -2.98
CA GLU A 68 9.59 3.00 -2.08
C GLU A 68 9.73 1.64 -2.77
N LEU A 69 9.46 1.60 -4.07
CA LEU A 69 9.65 0.42 -4.93
C LEU A 69 11.14 0.16 -5.21
N GLY A 70 11.90 1.20 -5.54
CA GLY A 70 13.33 1.12 -5.82
C GLY A 70 14.18 0.76 -4.60
N GLU A 71 13.72 1.13 -3.41
CA GLU A 71 14.31 0.74 -2.13
C GLU A 71 13.86 -0.66 -1.66
N ARG A 72 12.94 -1.31 -2.39
CA ARG A 72 12.30 -2.58 -1.98
C ARG A 72 11.65 -2.50 -0.59
N LYS A 73 11.07 -1.34 -0.30
CA LYS A 73 10.40 -1.06 0.98
C LYS A 73 8.90 -1.27 0.94
N GLU A 74 8.36 -1.66 -0.21
CA GLU A 74 6.96 -1.98 -0.40
C GLU A 74 6.80 -3.31 -1.15
N ALA A 75 5.90 -4.16 -0.65
CA ALA A 75 5.40 -5.32 -1.38
C ALA A 75 3.96 -5.06 -1.81
N ILE A 76 3.61 -5.52 -3.01
CA ILE A 76 2.26 -5.40 -3.56
C ILE A 76 1.75 -6.78 -3.91
N PHE A 77 0.60 -7.14 -3.33
CA PHE A 77 -0.04 -8.43 -3.55
C PHE A 77 -1.47 -8.27 -4.07
N ALA A 78 -1.86 -9.12 -5.02
CA ALA A 78 -3.26 -9.40 -5.31
C ALA A 78 -3.66 -10.67 -4.57
N VAL A 79 -4.74 -10.61 -3.80
CA VAL A 79 -5.17 -11.70 -2.94
C VAL A 79 -6.63 -12.01 -3.19
N THR A 80 -6.94 -13.28 -3.46
CA THR A 80 -8.31 -13.75 -3.60
C THR A 80 -8.85 -14.17 -2.24
N ILE A 81 -9.92 -13.52 -1.79
CA ILE A 81 -10.62 -13.87 -0.54
C ILE A 81 -12.05 -14.34 -0.83
N PRO A 82 -12.63 -15.21 0.02
CA PRO A 82 -14.06 -15.59 -0.11
C PRO A 82 -14.95 -14.36 0.07
N GLU A 83 -15.98 -14.20 -0.79
CA GLU A 83 -16.96 -13.12 -0.69
C GLU A 83 -18.03 -13.47 0.36
N LYS A 84 -17.68 -13.29 1.64
CA LYS A 84 -18.56 -13.50 2.78
C LYS A 84 -18.17 -12.62 3.98
N LYS A 85 -19.15 -12.34 4.85
CA LYS A 85 -18.95 -11.56 6.07
C LYS A 85 -17.74 -12.06 6.88
N GLY A 86 -16.88 -11.14 7.29
CA GLY A 86 -15.69 -11.43 8.09
C GLY A 86 -14.44 -11.86 7.31
N SER A 87 -14.53 -12.18 6.01
CA SER A 87 -13.35 -12.58 5.21
C SER A 87 -12.31 -11.47 5.12
N PHE A 88 -12.76 -10.23 4.95
CA PHE A 88 -11.91 -9.06 4.92
C PHE A 88 -11.11 -8.88 6.25
N LEU A 89 -11.81 -8.97 7.38
CA LEU A 89 -11.17 -8.90 8.70
C LEU A 89 -10.17 -10.04 8.91
N ASN A 90 -10.52 -11.26 8.50
CA ASN A 90 -9.62 -12.41 8.60
C ASN A 90 -8.36 -12.23 7.76
N PHE A 91 -8.50 -11.67 6.55
CA PHE A 91 -7.35 -11.32 5.73
C PHE A 91 -6.44 -10.27 6.42
N CYS A 92 -7.03 -9.20 6.96
CA CYS A 92 -6.26 -8.18 7.68
C CYS A 92 -5.54 -8.73 8.93
N ARG A 93 -6.14 -9.70 9.63
CA ARG A 93 -5.48 -10.41 10.73
C ARG A 93 -4.27 -11.22 10.26
N ALA A 94 -4.36 -11.84 9.07
CA ALA A 94 -3.22 -12.57 8.48
C ALA A 94 -2.03 -11.66 8.17
N LEU A 95 -2.24 -10.35 7.97
CA LEU A 95 -1.19 -9.35 7.80
C LEU A 95 -0.48 -8.98 9.12
N GLN A 96 -0.94 -9.48 10.27
CA GLN A 96 -0.28 -9.36 11.58
C GLN A 96 0.07 -7.92 12.00
N GLY A 97 -0.80 -6.96 11.71
CA GLY A 97 -0.60 -5.55 12.09
C GLY A 97 0.53 -4.83 11.35
N ARG A 98 0.97 -5.35 10.20
CA ARG A 98 1.93 -4.68 9.33
C ARG A 98 1.39 -3.34 8.85
N ASN A 99 2.28 -2.43 8.51
CA ASN A 99 1.89 -1.15 7.96
C ASN A 99 1.41 -1.33 6.50
N ILE A 100 0.13 -1.03 6.27
CA ILE A 100 -0.51 -1.12 4.96
C ILE A 100 -0.39 0.24 4.30
N THR A 101 0.19 0.28 3.10
CA THR A 101 0.38 1.49 2.30
C THR A 101 -0.82 1.75 1.41
N GLU A 102 -1.43 0.67 0.91
CA GLU A 102 -2.58 0.75 0.04
C GLU A 102 -3.49 -0.46 0.23
N PHE A 103 -4.78 -0.24 0.11
CA PHE A 103 -5.77 -1.30 0.17
C PHE A 103 -6.97 -0.99 -0.72
N ASN A 104 -7.23 -1.84 -1.69
CA ASN A 104 -8.37 -1.72 -2.60
C ASN A 104 -9.18 -3.00 -2.60
N TYR A 105 -10.45 -2.90 -2.29
CA TYR A 105 -11.41 -3.98 -2.31
C TYR A 105 -12.77 -3.49 -2.76
N ARG A 106 -13.45 -4.29 -3.57
CA ARG A 106 -14.85 -4.12 -3.92
C ARG A 106 -15.52 -5.48 -3.91
N ALA A 107 -16.65 -5.57 -3.24
CA ALA A 107 -17.51 -6.74 -3.30
C ALA A 107 -17.95 -7.03 -4.75
N SER A 108 -18.08 -8.28 -5.10
CA SER A 108 -18.60 -8.71 -6.39
C SER A 108 -19.64 -9.83 -6.18
N ASP A 109 -20.47 -10.08 -7.20
CA ASP A 109 -21.46 -11.17 -7.16
C ASP A 109 -20.81 -12.56 -7.27
N ALA A 110 -19.51 -12.63 -7.43
CA ALA A 110 -18.73 -13.85 -7.43
C ALA A 110 -18.59 -14.42 -6.03
N SER A 111 -18.30 -15.71 -5.92
CA SER A 111 -18.02 -16.37 -4.63
C SER A 111 -16.70 -15.93 -3.98
N ALA A 112 -15.88 -15.17 -4.71
CA ALA A 112 -14.58 -14.69 -4.31
C ALA A 112 -14.34 -13.26 -4.79
N ALA A 113 -13.65 -12.45 -3.99
CA ALA A 113 -13.27 -11.09 -4.31
C ALA A 113 -11.74 -10.96 -4.41
N GLN A 114 -11.30 -10.04 -5.26
CA GLN A 114 -9.90 -9.67 -5.39
C GLN A 114 -9.61 -8.48 -4.48
N VAL A 115 -8.57 -8.63 -3.67
CA VAL A 115 -8.03 -7.57 -2.82
C VAL A 115 -6.67 -7.18 -3.36
N PHE A 116 -6.45 -5.90 -3.57
CA PHE A 116 -5.13 -5.37 -3.86
C PHE A 116 -4.57 -4.70 -2.61
N VAL A 117 -3.40 -5.12 -2.15
CA VAL A 117 -2.78 -4.64 -0.92
C VAL A 117 -1.32 -4.27 -1.12
N GLY A 118 -0.94 -3.07 -0.66
CA GLY A 118 0.43 -2.63 -0.50
C GLY A 118 0.85 -2.73 0.96
N ILE A 119 2.05 -3.24 1.22
CA ILE A 119 2.60 -3.45 2.56
C ILE A 119 3.99 -2.86 2.63
N SER A 120 4.23 -2.00 3.63
CA SER A 120 5.57 -1.45 3.90
C SER A 120 6.51 -2.53 4.45
N LEU A 121 7.69 -2.64 3.87
CA LEU A 121 8.74 -3.58 4.25
C LEU A 121 9.86 -2.88 5.02
N LYS A 122 10.38 -3.55 6.05
CA LYS A 122 11.59 -3.14 6.80
C LYS A 122 12.77 -4.06 6.50
N GLY A 123 12.49 -5.32 6.19
CA GLY A 123 13.46 -6.38 5.91
C GLY A 123 13.69 -6.66 4.43
N GLY A 124 13.21 -5.81 3.53
CA GLY A 124 13.41 -5.93 2.08
C GLY A 124 12.87 -7.22 1.48
N GLU A 125 13.62 -7.79 0.53
CA GLU A 125 13.21 -8.96 -0.27
C GLU A 125 12.91 -10.22 0.55
N LYS A 126 13.67 -10.43 1.61
CA LYS A 126 13.44 -11.59 2.51
C LYS A 126 12.08 -11.48 3.20
N GLU A 127 11.77 -10.30 3.75
CA GLU A 127 10.48 -10.08 4.41
C GLU A 127 9.32 -10.19 3.42
N ARG A 128 9.48 -9.69 2.19
CA ARG A 128 8.51 -9.84 1.11
C ARG A 128 8.19 -11.31 0.85
N HIS A 129 9.24 -12.14 0.68
CA HIS A 129 9.10 -13.58 0.46
C HIS A 129 8.40 -14.27 1.65
N ASP A 130 8.80 -13.95 2.89
CA ASP A 130 8.20 -14.51 4.09
C ASP A 130 6.70 -14.17 4.21
N ILE A 131 6.31 -12.94 3.84
CA ILE A 131 4.90 -12.52 3.80
C ILE A 131 4.15 -13.29 2.73
N PHE A 132 4.68 -13.39 1.51
CA PHE A 132 4.08 -14.10 0.39
C PHE A 132 3.80 -15.56 0.76
N GLU A 133 4.79 -16.27 1.27
CA GLU A 133 4.64 -17.68 1.66
C GLU A 133 3.63 -17.85 2.83
N ALA A 134 3.63 -16.92 3.79
CA ALA A 134 2.65 -16.96 4.88
C ALA A 134 1.20 -16.76 4.38
N LEU A 135 0.98 -15.81 3.48
CA LEU A 135 -0.34 -15.55 2.90
C LEU A 135 -0.81 -16.73 2.03
N LYS A 136 0.08 -17.29 1.23
CA LYS A 136 -0.21 -18.42 0.33
C LYS A 136 -0.69 -19.68 1.05
N THR A 137 -0.40 -19.83 2.34
CA THR A 137 -0.95 -20.95 3.13
C THR A 137 -2.46 -20.87 3.34
N GLN A 138 -3.06 -19.68 3.22
CA GLN A 138 -4.46 -19.42 3.54
C GLN A 138 -5.28 -18.86 2.39
N PHE A 139 -4.61 -18.23 1.41
CA PHE A 139 -5.24 -17.50 0.32
C PHE A 139 -4.58 -17.86 -1.02
N ASP A 140 -5.28 -17.58 -2.10
CA ASP A 140 -4.69 -17.53 -3.43
C ASP A 140 -4.07 -16.13 -3.61
N VAL A 141 -2.75 -16.07 -3.84
CA VAL A 141 -1.97 -14.82 -3.78
C VAL A 141 -1.04 -14.73 -4.97
N ASP A 142 -1.08 -13.59 -5.65
CA ASP A 142 -0.12 -13.18 -6.67
C ASP A 142 0.78 -12.06 -6.14
N ASP A 143 2.10 -12.22 -6.29
CA ASP A 143 3.07 -11.17 -5.97
C ASP A 143 3.25 -10.24 -7.18
N LEU A 144 2.78 -9.01 -7.04
CA LEU A 144 2.83 -7.97 -8.08
C LEU A 144 3.93 -6.94 -7.83
N SER A 145 4.82 -7.18 -6.85
CA SER A 145 5.83 -6.21 -6.43
C SER A 145 6.85 -5.86 -7.52
N ASP A 146 7.05 -6.75 -8.50
CA ASP A 146 7.95 -6.50 -9.64
C ASP A 146 7.19 -6.15 -10.93
N ASP A 147 5.85 -6.17 -10.92
CA ASP A 147 5.03 -5.83 -12.08
C ASP A 147 4.81 -4.31 -12.16
N GLU A 148 5.48 -3.66 -13.12
CA GLU A 148 5.39 -2.20 -13.32
C GLU A 148 3.97 -1.75 -13.72
N VAL A 149 3.26 -2.55 -14.51
CA VAL A 149 1.89 -2.24 -14.96
C VAL A 149 0.93 -2.34 -13.78
N ALA A 150 1.07 -3.38 -12.96
CA ALA A 150 0.29 -3.54 -11.74
C ALA A 150 0.49 -2.35 -10.79
N LYS A 151 1.73 -1.92 -10.59
CA LYS A 151 2.07 -0.79 -9.72
C LYS A 151 1.44 0.54 -10.14
N LEU A 152 1.29 0.79 -11.44
CA LEU A 152 0.83 2.07 -11.96
C LEU A 152 -0.67 2.06 -12.32
N HIS A 153 -1.22 0.95 -12.77
CA HIS A 153 -2.56 0.87 -13.34
C HIS A 153 -3.58 0.19 -12.42
N ILE A 154 -3.21 -0.88 -11.73
CA ILE A 154 -4.14 -1.60 -10.85
C ILE A 154 -4.52 -0.76 -9.63
N ARG A 155 -3.64 0.13 -9.18
CA ARG A 155 -3.94 1.10 -8.10
C ARG A 155 -5.19 1.94 -8.35
N TYR A 156 -5.61 2.11 -9.61
CA TYR A 156 -6.77 2.90 -9.99
C TYR A 156 -7.95 2.06 -10.49
N LEU A 157 -7.77 0.75 -10.60
CA LEU A 157 -8.81 -0.16 -11.07
C LEU A 157 -9.47 -0.86 -9.87
N ILE A 158 -10.46 -0.22 -9.29
CA ILE A 158 -11.37 -0.89 -8.36
C ILE A 158 -12.36 -1.68 -9.22
N GLY A 159 -12.09 -2.99 -9.40
CA GLY A 159 -12.95 -3.87 -10.17
C GLY A 159 -14.04 -4.45 -9.28
N GLY A 160 -15.25 -4.52 -9.82
CA GLY A 160 -16.40 -5.17 -9.21
C GLY A 160 -17.65 -4.30 -9.28
N HIS A 161 -18.76 -4.90 -9.63
CA HIS A 161 -20.11 -4.32 -9.53
C HIS A 161 -20.85 -5.15 -8.50
N ALA A 162 -21.20 -4.55 -7.38
CA ALA A 162 -22.04 -5.18 -6.38
C ALA A 162 -23.48 -4.72 -6.59
N ASP A 163 -24.38 -5.66 -6.83
CA ASP A 163 -25.82 -5.39 -6.87
C ASP A 163 -26.38 -5.45 -5.44
N LEU A 164 -26.20 -4.32 -4.74
CA LEU A 164 -26.57 -4.19 -3.32
C LEU A 164 -27.67 -3.16 -3.18
N GLU A 165 -28.82 -3.58 -2.66
CA GLU A 165 -29.97 -2.71 -2.47
C GLU A 165 -29.79 -1.68 -1.33
N ASN A 166 -28.90 -1.95 -0.36
CA ASN A 166 -28.79 -1.18 0.89
C ASN A 166 -27.33 -0.81 1.26
N GLU A 167 -26.50 -0.48 0.28
CA GLU A 167 -25.14 -0.02 0.53
C GLU A 167 -25.13 1.41 1.09
N ARG A 168 -24.36 1.64 2.17
CA ARG A 168 -24.06 2.98 2.69
C ARG A 168 -22.56 3.24 2.61
N LEU A 169 -22.19 4.44 2.16
CA LEU A 169 -20.81 4.87 2.04
C LEU A 169 -20.44 5.81 3.18
N PHE A 170 -19.32 5.54 3.83
CA PHE A 170 -18.77 6.34 4.91
C PHE A 170 -17.34 6.78 4.58
N ARG A 171 -17.02 8.01 4.94
CA ARG A 171 -15.65 8.49 5.02
C ARG A 171 -15.23 8.43 6.48
N VAL A 172 -14.15 7.68 6.76
CA VAL A 172 -13.59 7.52 8.10
C VAL A 172 -12.17 8.06 8.11
N GLU A 173 -11.81 8.79 9.15
CA GLU A 173 -10.47 9.30 9.40
C GLU A 173 -9.94 8.74 10.72
N PHE A 174 -8.69 8.31 10.74
CA PHE A 174 -8.03 7.82 11.97
C PHE A 174 -6.53 8.17 11.95
N PRO A 175 -5.88 8.28 13.13
CA PRO A 175 -4.45 8.55 13.20
C PRO A 175 -3.63 7.50 12.46
N GLU A 176 -2.76 7.93 11.54
CA GLU A 176 -1.94 7.05 10.71
C GLU A 176 -0.81 6.42 11.53
N ARG A 177 -0.94 5.14 11.83
CA ARG A 177 0.05 4.36 12.57
C ARG A 177 -0.04 2.88 12.19
N PRO A 178 1.05 2.11 12.32
CA PRO A 178 1.02 0.67 12.10
C PRO A 178 -0.08 0.00 12.91
N GLY A 179 -0.89 -0.83 12.24
CA GLY A 179 -2.02 -1.53 12.84
C GLY A 179 -3.32 -0.74 12.98
N ALA A 180 -3.35 0.56 12.63
CA ALA A 180 -4.57 1.38 12.73
C ALA A 180 -5.73 0.80 11.90
N LEU A 181 -5.46 0.33 10.69
CA LEU A 181 -6.45 -0.32 9.85
C LEU A 181 -7.02 -1.59 10.50
N LEU A 182 -6.18 -2.45 11.07
CA LEU A 182 -6.63 -3.65 11.77
C LEU A 182 -7.51 -3.29 12.97
N MET A 183 -7.10 -2.31 13.78
CA MET A 183 -7.90 -1.81 14.91
C MET A 183 -9.27 -1.29 14.46
N PHE A 184 -9.33 -0.55 13.36
CA PHE A 184 -10.58 -0.10 12.76
C PHE A 184 -11.49 -1.29 12.43
N LEU A 185 -10.98 -2.29 11.72
CA LEU A 185 -11.75 -3.46 11.31
C LEU A 185 -12.18 -4.35 12.48
N GLU A 186 -11.36 -4.47 13.53
CA GLU A 186 -11.71 -5.21 14.76
C GLU A 186 -12.83 -4.53 15.51
N ARG A 187 -12.84 -3.19 15.57
CA ARG A 187 -13.94 -2.42 16.20
C ARG A 187 -15.22 -2.46 15.38
N LEU A 188 -15.10 -2.39 14.05
CA LEU A 188 -16.26 -2.56 13.16
C LEU A 188 -16.89 -3.94 13.35
N GLY A 189 -16.07 -4.96 13.65
CA GLY A 189 -16.48 -6.32 13.96
C GLY A 189 -16.87 -7.16 12.74
N PRO A 190 -17.09 -8.47 12.94
CA PRO A 190 -17.35 -9.42 11.85
C PRO A 190 -18.82 -9.38 11.36
N THR A 191 -19.69 -8.62 12.00
CA THR A 191 -21.14 -8.59 11.70
C THR A 191 -21.50 -7.71 10.50
N HIS A 192 -20.63 -6.75 10.17
CA HIS A 192 -20.82 -5.85 9.06
C HIS A 192 -20.20 -6.43 7.77
N ASN A 193 -20.97 -6.42 6.69
CA ASN A 193 -20.46 -6.76 5.38
C ASN A 193 -19.83 -5.50 4.75
N ILE A 194 -18.52 -5.54 4.53
CA ILE A 194 -17.80 -4.48 3.84
C ILE A 194 -17.92 -4.74 2.35
N THR A 195 -18.49 -3.79 1.64
CA THR A 195 -18.80 -3.89 0.20
C THR A 195 -17.82 -3.12 -0.67
N LEU A 196 -17.22 -2.08 -0.11
CA LEU A 196 -16.18 -1.26 -0.72
C LEU A 196 -15.18 -0.88 0.37
N PHE A 197 -13.90 -0.94 0.04
CA PHE A 197 -12.85 -0.42 0.90
C PHE A 197 -11.75 0.20 0.05
N HIS A 198 -11.54 1.49 0.22
CA HIS A 198 -10.47 2.21 -0.45
C HIS A 198 -9.68 2.99 0.59
N TYR A 199 -8.43 2.62 0.74
CA TYR A 199 -7.47 3.27 1.63
C TYR A 199 -6.14 3.46 0.91
N ARG A 200 -5.57 4.63 1.08
CA ARG A 200 -4.20 4.93 0.62
C ARG A 200 -3.50 5.82 1.64
N ASN A 201 -2.33 5.39 2.08
CA ASN A 201 -1.45 6.22 2.87
C ASN A 201 -0.72 7.22 1.96
N HIS A 202 -0.95 8.51 2.21
CA HIS A 202 -0.31 9.61 1.47
C HIS A 202 0.79 10.29 2.29
N GLY A 203 1.24 9.68 3.40
CA GLY A 203 2.19 10.32 4.32
C GLY A 203 1.58 11.46 5.15
N ALA A 204 0.25 11.52 5.24
CA ALA A 204 -0.44 12.45 6.14
C ALA A 204 -0.44 11.90 7.58
N ALA A 205 -0.70 12.78 8.56
CA ALA A 205 -0.83 12.37 9.95
C ALA A 205 -2.10 11.55 10.21
N GLU A 206 -3.08 11.63 9.31
CA GLU A 206 -4.36 10.94 9.38
C GLU A 206 -4.57 10.10 8.12
N GLY A 207 -4.95 8.83 8.33
CA GLY A 207 -5.41 7.91 7.30
C GLY A 207 -6.87 8.20 6.96
N ARG A 208 -7.19 8.20 5.66
CA ARG A 208 -8.55 8.42 5.15
C ARG A 208 -9.03 7.20 4.40
N VAL A 209 -10.17 6.70 4.81
CA VAL A 209 -10.81 5.51 4.24
C VAL A 209 -12.17 5.88 3.66
N LEU A 210 -12.44 5.42 2.45
CA LEU A 210 -13.80 5.30 1.94
C LEU A 210 -14.25 3.85 2.13
N VAL A 211 -15.26 3.64 2.95
CA VAL A 211 -15.80 2.30 3.23
C VAL A 211 -17.27 2.22 2.86
N GLY A 212 -17.64 1.18 2.12
CA GLY A 212 -19.02 0.79 1.86
C GLY A 212 -19.41 -0.35 2.79
N LEU A 213 -20.59 -0.23 3.40
CA LEU A 213 -21.14 -1.24 4.28
C LEU A 213 -22.56 -1.58 3.82
N GLU A 214 -22.85 -2.88 3.78
CA GLU A 214 -24.21 -3.35 3.57
C GLU A 214 -25.01 -3.17 4.86
N ALA A 215 -26.09 -2.39 4.79
CA ALA A 215 -27.01 -2.25 5.92
C ALA A 215 -27.87 -3.53 5.99
N SER A 216 -27.50 -4.45 6.87
CA SER A 216 -28.39 -5.54 7.25
C SER A 216 -29.58 -4.95 8.00
N ASP A 217 -30.76 -4.99 7.37
CA ASP A 217 -32.04 -4.48 7.86
C ASP A 217 -32.11 -2.95 8.13
N ALA A 218 -32.64 -2.23 7.16
CA ALA A 218 -32.95 -0.81 7.21
C ALA A 218 -33.93 -0.40 8.36
N LYS A 219 -34.32 -1.34 9.21
CA LYS A 219 -35.22 -1.14 10.35
C LYS A 219 -34.58 -1.28 11.74
N GLN A 220 -33.35 -1.80 11.83
CA GLN A 220 -32.68 -1.95 13.11
C GLN A 220 -31.43 -1.05 13.19
N ASN A 221 -31.66 0.12 13.80
CA ASN A 221 -30.66 1.02 14.35
C ASN A 221 -29.56 1.54 13.39
N PRO A 222 -29.88 2.46 12.46
CA PRO A 222 -28.87 3.17 11.68
C PRO A 222 -27.92 3.99 12.58
N ASP A 223 -28.35 4.37 13.77
CA ASP A 223 -27.59 5.20 14.72
C ASP A 223 -26.47 4.39 15.38
N GLY A 224 -26.65 3.10 15.64
CA GLY A 224 -25.63 2.25 16.25
C GLY A 224 -24.39 2.03 15.36
N LEU A 225 -24.55 2.04 14.05
CA LEU A 225 -23.39 1.97 13.12
C LEU A 225 -22.61 3.29 13.12
N ILE A 226 -23.33 4.42 13.12
CA ILE A 226 -22.72 5.75 13.19
C ILE A 226 -21.98 5.91 14.51
N GLU A 227 -22.61 5.57 15.64
CA GLU A 227 -21.98 5.59 16.97
C GLU A 227 -20.72 4.71 17.02
N THR A 228 -20.77 3.52 16.40
CA THR A 228 -19.60 2.64 16.28
C THR A 228 -18.49 3.31 15.49
N LEU A 229 -18.79 3.88 14.32
CA LEU A 229 -17.80 4.57 13.50
C LEU A 229 -17.23 5.82 14.17
N GLU A 230 -18.06 6.62 14.87
CA GLU A 230 -17.62 7.79 15.65
C GLU A 230 -16.74 7.41 16.84
N SER A 231 -16.93 6.24 17.43
CA SER A 231 -16.08 5.74 18.53
C SER A 231 -14.68 5.28 18.04
N ILE A 232 -14.50 5.14 16.73
CA ILE A 232 -13.27 4.66 16.10
C ILE A 232 -12.42 5.81 15.56
N SER A 233 -13.03 6.96 15.27
CA SER A 233 -12.40 8.16 14.70
C SER A 233 -11.57 8.96 15.71
#